data_6606d90b89882117a6c56ba4d95c1556
#
_entry.id   6606d90b89882117a6c56ba4d95c1556
#
_cell.length_a   1.000
_cell.length_b   1.000
_cell.length_c   1.000
_cell.angle_alpha   90.00
_cell.angle_beta   90.00
_cell.angle_gamma   90.00
#
_symmetry.space_group_name_H-M   'P 1'
#
loop_
_entity.id
_entity.type
_entity.pdbx_description
1 polymer ?
#
loop_
_entity_poly.entity_id
_entity_poly.type
_entity_poly.pdbx_seq_one_letter_code
_entity_poly.pdbx_strand_id
1 'polypeptide(L)'
;DRKPKALSGGQRQRVAIARALATEPALVLADEPTANLDSQTGAEIIALMRRLQRERGASFVFSSHDPMVLAQADDVVRIRDGRIDAIEHRDTCAEVAA
;
A
#
# COMPACT_ATOMS: atom_id res chain seq x y z
N ASP A 1 -14.62 -26.30 0.08
CA ASP A 1 -15.43 -25.27 -0.09
C ASP A 1 -15.42 -24.27 1.04
N ARG A 2 -14.81 -23.18 0.78
CA ARG A 2 -14.65 -22.16 1.78
C ARG A 2 -15.66 -21.07 1.62
N LYS A 3 -16.26 -20.71 2.73
CA LYS A 3 -17.13 -19.56 2.73
C LYS A 3 -16.28 -18.30 2.63
N PRO A 4 -16.78 -17.24 2.00
CA PRO A 4 -15.99 -16.00 1.87
C PRO A 4 -15.48 -15.48 3.21
N LYS A 5 -16.28 -15.61 4.26
CA LYS A 5 -15.87 -15.12 5.58
C LYS A 5 -14.72 -15.92 6.18
N ALA A 6 -14.38 -17.06 5.60
CA ALA A 6 -13.28 -17.87 6.08
C ALA A 6 -11.95 -17.44 5.48
N LEU A 7 -11.93 -16.50 4.55
CA LEU A 7 -10.70 -15.98 4.00
C LEU A 7 -9.96 -15.18 5.06
N SER A 8 -8.63 -15.29 5.05
CA SER A 8 -7.81 -14.51 5.96
C SER A 8 -7.84 -13.03 5.57
N GLY A 9 -7.41 -12.16 6.49
CA GLY A 9 -7.32 -10.74 6.20
C GLY A 9 -6.39 -10.45 5.02
N GLY A 10 -5.26 -11.16 4.94
CA GLY A 10 -4.34 -10.99 3.84
C GLY A 10 -4.93 -11.42 2.51
N GLN A 11 -5.69 -12.52 2.51
CA GLN A 11 -6.34 -12.99 1.29
C GLN A 11 -7.39 -12.00 0.82
N ARG A 12 -8.19 -11.46 1.75
CA ARG A 12 -9.18 -10.43 1.41
C ARG A 12 -8.52 -9.20 0.83
N GLN A 13 -7.39 -8.80 1.41
CA GLN A 13 -6.68 -7.63 0.93
C GLN A 13 -6.11 -7.86 -0.47
N ARG A 14 -5.59 -9.06 -0.74
CA ARG A 14 -5.09 -9.39 -2.07
C ARG A 14 -6.21 -9.34 -3.10
N VAL A 15 -7.40 -9.83 -2.75
CA VAL A 15 -8.55 -9.78 -3.64
C VAL A 15 -8.95 -8.32 -3.90
N ALA A 16 -8.92 -7.48 -2.85
CA ALA A 16 -9.27 -6.08 -3.02
C ALA A 16 -8.29 -5.37 -3.94
N ILE A 17 -7.01 -5.65 -3.81
CA ILE A 17 -5.98 -5.08 -4.68
C ILE A 17 -6.19 -5.54 -6.11
N ALA A 18 -6.45 -6.83 -6.31
CA ALA A 18 -6.67 -7.36 -7.65
C ALA A 18 -7.87 -6.70 -8.31
N ARG A 19 -8.96 -6.50 -7.56
CA ARG A 19 -10.15 -5.83 -8.08
C ARG A 19 -9.86 -4.40 -8.47
N ALA A 20 -9.12 -3.69 -7.61
CA ALA A 20 -8.78 -2.31 -7.90
C ALA A 20 -7.97 -2.20 -9.18
N LEU A 21 -7.10 -3.16 -9.45
CA LEU A 21 -6.25 -3.12 -10.62
C LEU A 21 -6.90 -3.69 -11.87
N ALA A 22 -8.04 -4.35 -11.74
CA ALA A 22 -8.71 -4.98 -12.90
C ALA A 22 -9.10 -3.97 -13.96
N THR A 23 -9.35 -2.72 -13.58
CA THR A 23 -9.72 -1.66 -14.52
C THR A 23 -8.50 -0.89 -15.02
N GLU A 24 -7.30 -1.33 -14.67
CA GLU A 24 -6.05 -0.70 -15.06
C GLU A 24 -6.00 0.79 -14.73
N PRO A 25 -6.26 1.18 -13.47
CA PRO A 25 -6.30 2.58 -13.09
C PRO A 25 -4.89 3.17 -13.03
N ALA A 26 -4.79 4.48 -13.25
CA ALA A 26 -3.54 5.18 -13.06
C ALA A 26 -3.22 5.41 -11.58
N LEU A 27 -4.25 5.42 -10.74
CA LEU A 27 -4.11 5.73 -9.32
C LEU A 27 -4.95 4.76 -8.51
N VAL A 28 -4.36 4.20 -7.46
CA VAL A 28 -5.06 3.32 -6.52
C VAL A 28 -5.00 3.95 -5.15
N LEU A 29 -6.16 4.06 -4.50
CA LEU A 29 -6.25 4.57 -3.13
C LEU A 29 -6.49 3.42 -2.18
N ALA A 30 -5.72 3.35 -1.12
CA ALA A 30 -5.87 2.31 -0.11
C ALA A 30 -5.87 2.95 1.27
N ASP A 31 -6.84 2.58 2.09
CA ASP A 31 -6.98 3.11 3.44
C ASP A 31 -6.54 2.05 4.43
N GLU A 32 -5.45 2.32 5.13
CA GLU A 32 -4.90 1.41 6.14
C GLU A 32 -4.76 -0.01 5.60
N PRO A 33 -3.97 -0.21 4.54
CA PRO A 33 -3.96 -1.51 3.84
C PRO A 33 -3.46 -2.67 4.67
N THR A 34 -2.75 -2.41 5.77
CA THR A 34 -2.25 -3.47 6.64
C THR A 34 -2.96 -3.53 7.98
N ALA A 35 -4.07 -2.79 8.14
CA ALA A 35 -4.82 -2.80 9.39
C ALA A 35 -5.33 -4.21 9.68
N ASN A 36 -5.18 -4.63 10.95
CA ASN A 36 -5.64 -5.94 11.43
C ASN A 36 -4.90 -7.12 10.81
N LEU A 37 -3.75 -6.89 10.19
CA LEU A 37 -2.90 -7.96 9.69
C LEU A 37 -1.69 -8.09 10.61
N ASP A 38 -1.19 -9.32 10.76
CA ASP A 38 0.06 -9.51 11.46
C ASP A 38 1.20 -8.89 10.62
N SER A 39 2.35 -8.66 11.24
CA SER A 39 3.42 -7.91 10.59
C SER A 39 3.96 -8.62 9.36
N GLN A 40 4.03 -9.94 9.37
CA GLN A 40 4.51 -10.68 8.22
C GLN A 40 3.54 -10.57 7.05
N THR A 41 2.26 -10.75 7.30
CA THR A 41 1.24 -10.64 6.26
C THR A 41 1.18 -9.20 5.74
N GLY A 42 1.27 -8.22 6.64
CA GLY A 42 1.29 -6.83 6.23
C GLY A 42 2.46 -6.51 5.30
N ALA A 43 3.65 -7.04 5.64
CA ALA A 43 4.82 -6.82 4.79
C ALA A 43 4.62 -7.46 3.41
N GLU A 44 3.97 -8.63 3.36
CA GLU A 44 3.69 -9.27 2.08
C GLU A 44 2.73 -8.45 1.23
N ILE A 45 1.74 -7.83 1.86
CA ILE A 45 0.79 -6.99 1.14
C ILE A 45 1.50 -5.77 0.55
N ILE A 46 2.35 -5.12 1.33
CA ILE A 46 3.09 -3.96 0.85
C ILE A 46 4.05 -4.36 -0.27
N ALA A 47 4.70 -5.50 -0.14
CA ALA A 47 5.59 -5.99 -1.20
C ALA A 47 4.81 -6.25 -2.49
N LEU A 48 3.60 -6.79 -2.38
CA LEU A 48 2.74 -7.01 -3.53
C LEU A 48 2.37 -5.68 -4.19
N MET A 49 2.00 -4.68 -3.40
CA MET A 49 1.65 -3.37 -3.92
C MET A 49 2.83 -2.74 -4.66
N ARG A 50 4.04 -2.84 -4.09
CA ARG A 50 5.23 -2.31 -4.75
C ARG A 50 5.50 -3.02 -6.08
N ARG A 51 5.36 -4.34 -6.10
CA ARG A 51 5.56 -5.09 -7.33
C ARG A 51 4.57 -4.69 -8.40
N LEU A 52 3.30 -4.57 -8.02
CA LEU A 52 2.25 -4.19 -8.97
C LEU A 52 2.43 -2.77 -9.46
N GLN A 53 2.90 -1.88 -8.60
CA GLN A 53 3.22 -0.53 -9.01
C GLN A 53 4.25 -0.54 -10.14
N ARG A 54 5.30 -1.33 -9.97
CA ARG A 54 6.35 -1.39 -10.99
C ARG A 54 5.88 -2.06 -12.27
N GLU A 55 5.09 -3.15 -12.13
CA GLU A 55 4.65 -3.91 -13.29
C GLU A 55 3.55 -3.23 -14.08
N ARG A 56 2.66 -2.53 -13.37
CA ARG A 56 1.48 -1.95 -13.99
C ARG A 56 1.58 -0.46 -14.22
N GLY A 57 2.57 0.19 -13.65
CA GLY A 57 2.72 1.63 -13.78
C GLY A 57 1.68 2.45 -13.03
N ALA A 58 0.93 1.83 -12.13
CA ALA A 58 -0.05 2.54 -11.33
C ALA A 58 0.64 3.21 -10.15
N SER A 59 0.08 4.34 -9.72
CA SER A 59 0.51 5.00 -8.48
C SER A 59 -0.39 4.55 -7.34
N PHE A 60 0.20 4.34 -6.18
CA PHE A 60 -0.56 3.96 -4.99
C PHE A 60 -0.47 5.07 -3.96
N VAL A 61 -1.61 5.47 -3.44
CA VAL A 61 -1.69 6.39 -2.30
C VAL A 61 -2.40 5.65 -1.19
N PHE A 62 -1.77 5.58 -0.02
CA PHE A 62 -2.40 4.90 1.10
C PHE A 62 -2.20 5.68 2.38
N SER A 63 -3.19 5.61 3.25
CA SER A 63 -3.12 6.18 4.59
C SER A 63 -2.67 5.08 5.55
N SER A 64 -1.79 5.42 6.49
CA SER A 64 -1.33 4.44 7.45
C SER A 64 -0.69 5.11 8.66
N HIS A 65 -0.79 4.45 9.81
CA HIS A 65 -0.02 4.80 11.00
C HIS A 65 1.14 3.86 11.21
N ASP A 66 1.26 2.84 10.39
CA ASP A 66 2.25 1.78 10.58
C ASP A 66 3.62 2.24 10.07
N PRO A 67 4.63 2.35 10.96
CA PRO A 67 5.95 2.78 10.53
C PRO A 67 6.55 1.91 9.43
N MET A 68 6.24 0.62 9.41
CA MET A 68 6.73 -0.29 8.38
C MET A 68 6.19 0.12 7.02
N VAL A 69 4.90 0.49 6.96
CA VAL A 69 4.28 0.93 5.72
C VAL A 69 4.88 2.26 5.28
N LEU A 70 5.01 3.21 6.22
CA LEU A 70 5.57 4.52 5.91
C LEU A 70 7.00 4.41 5.40
N ALA A 71 7.76 3.44 5.92
CA ALA A 71 9.14 3.24 5.49
C ALA A 71 9.24 2.79 4.04
N GLN A 72 8.19 2.19 3.50
CA GLN A 72 8.19 1.70 2.13
C GLN A 72 7.71 2.73 1.12
N ALA A 73 7.21 3.87 1.59
CA ALA A 73 6.67 4.88 0.69
C ALA A 73 7.80 5.71 0.08
N ASP A 74 7.62 6.13 -1.17
CA ASP A 74 8.56 7.05 -1.80
C ASP A 74 8.39 8.46 -1.24
N ASP A 75 7.15 8.85 -1.01
CA ASP A 75 6.81 10.15 -0.44
C ASP A 75 5.88 9.95 0.73
N VAL A 76 6.10 10.71 1.78
CA VAL A 76 5.23 10.68 2.96
C VAL A 76 4.70 12.09 3.19
N VAL A 77 3.37 12.20 3.23
CA VAL A 77 2.70 13.46 3.57
C VAL A 77 2.11 13.29 4.95
N ARG A 78 2.58 14.10 5.89
CA ARG A 78 2.08 14.05 7.27
C ARG A 78 1.02 15.11 7.44
N ILE A 79 -0.11 14.69 7.98
CA ILE A 79 -1.26 15.57 8.16
C ILE A 79 -1.56 15.67 9.65
N ARG A 80 -1.76 16.90 10.12
CA ARG A 80 -2.16 17.18 11.49
C ARG A 80 -3.27 18.19 11.46
N ASP A 81 -4.37 17.88 12.16
CA ASP A 81 -5.51 18.78 12.29
C ASP A 81 -6.01 19.27 10.93
N GLY A 82 -6.06 18.37 9.96
CA GLY A 82 -6.57 18.69 8.63
C GLY A 82 -5.63 19.48 7.76
N ARG A 83 -4.38 19.68 8.19
CA ARG A 83 -3.40 20.44 7.44
C ARG A 83 -2.16 19.62 7.20
N ILE A 84 -1.48 19.92 6.11
CA ILE A 84 -0.21 19.27 5.81
C ILE A 84 0.83 19.84 6.77
N ASP A 85 1.41 18.93 7.56
CA ASP A 85 2.42 19.29 8.56
C ASP A 85 3.83 19.15 7.99
N ALA A 86 4.05 18.14 7.17
CA ALA A 86 5.36 17.90 6.57
C ALA A 86 5.21 17.04 5.33
N ILE A 87 6.12 17.21 4.39
CA ILE A 87 6.22 16.35 3.21
C ILE A 87 7.65 15.83 3.17
N GLU A 88 7.79 14.50 3.16
CA GLU A 88 9.09 13.86 3.07
C GLU A 88 9.21 13.15 1.74
N HIS A 89 10.24 13.47 0.99
CA HIS A 89 10.55 12.77 -0.23
C HIS A 89 11.70 11.82 0.04
N ARG A 90 11.50 10.57 -0.31
CA ARG A 90 12.55 9.57 -0.19
C ARG A 90 12.98 9.17 -1.57
N ASP A 91 14.26 9.22 -1.80
CA ASP A 91 14.78 8.87 -3.11
C ASP A 91 14.95 7.37 -3.26
N THR A 92 13.94 6.60 -2.83
CA THR A 92 14.06 5.16 -2.94
C THR A 92 14.24 4.72 -4.38
N CYS A 93 13.47 5.32 -5.28
CA CYS A 93 13.62 5.00 -6.69
C CYS A 93 14.92 5.53 -7.24
N ALA A 94 15.30 6.74 -6.84
CA ALA A 94 16.54 7.34 -7.27
C ALA A 94 17.73 6.55 -6.74
N GLU A 95 17.65 6.12 -5.48
CA GLU A 95 18.70 5.31 -4.91
C GLU A 95 18.84 3.98 -5.63
N VAL A 96 17.74 3.37 -5.97
CA VAL A 96 17.76 2.13 -6.72
C VAL A 96 18.32 2.36 -8.12
N ALA A 97 17.95 3.46 -8.72
CA ALA A 97 18.43 3.81 -10.04
C ALA A 97 19.88 4.23 -10.02
N ALA A 98 20.28 4.83 -8.93
CA ALA A 98 21.65 5.26 -8.79
C ALA A 98 22.54 4.10 -8.45
#